data_4504b49cc97c64aec1f42e4a3b67f04b
#
_entry.id   4504b49cc97c64aec1f42e4a3b67f04b
#
_cell.length_a   1.000
_cell.length_b   1.000
_cell.length_c   1.000
_cell.angle_alpha   90.00
_cell.angle_beta   90.00
_cell.angle_gamma   90.00
#
_symmetry.space_group_name_H-M   'P 1'
#
loop_
_entity.id
_entity.type
_entity.pdbx_description
1 polymer ?
#
loop_
_entity_poly.entity_id
_entity_poly.type
_entity_poly.pdbx_seq_one_letter_code
_entity_poly.pdbx_strand_id
1 'polypeptide(L)'
;MGQSDIIQCERRKRIRLAAAAYAYEFLNESIISDAEYDELSNKINLNIKTGNKKLDSFFSKEFSSHTGQWIRKHPEKEKLVRIVNIIRKSNDVAK
;
A
#
# COMPACT_ATOMS: atom_id res chain seq x y z
N MET A 1 -12.20 2.13 -21.33
CA MET A 1 -11.60 2.42 -20.03
C MET A 1 -10.69 3.63 -20.15
N GLY A 2 -10.89 4.59 -19.28
CA GLY A 2 -10.09 5.81 -19.31
C GLY A 2 -8.93 5.79 -18.34
N GLN A 3 -8.17 6.88 -18.35
CA GLN A 3 -7.06 7.06 -17.45
C GLN A 3 -7.48 7.01 -15.97
N SER A 4 -8.72 7.40 -15.66
CA SER A 4 -9.20 7.40 -14.28
C SER A 4 -9.24 5.99 -13.68
N ASP A 5 -9.54 4.97 -14.49
CA ASP A 5 -9.54 3.58 -14.02
C ASP A 5 -8.11 3.10 -13.71
N ILE A 6 -7.16 3.48 -14.54
CA ILE A 6 -5.74 3.16 -14.33
C ILE A 6 -5.25 3.80 -13.04
N ILE A 7 -5.60 5.08 -12.83
CA ILE A 7 -5.22 5.82 -11.63
C ILE A 7 -5.84 5.19 -10.38
N GLN A 8 -7.12 4.82 -10.45
CA GLN A 8 -7.82 4.19 -9.32
C GLN A 8 -7.19 2.85 -8.96
N CYS A 9 -6.87 2.04 -9.97
CA CYS A 9 -6.21 0.75 -9.73
C CYS A 9 -4.84 0.93 -9.07
N GLU A 10 -4.09 1.93 -9.53
CA GLU A 10 -2.78 2.21 -8.96
C GLU A 10 -2.90 2.68 -7.51
N ARG A 11 -3.87 3.55 -7.21
CA ARG A 11 -4.14 4.00 -5.85
C ARG A 11 -4.44 2.83 -4.92
N ARG A 12 -5.31 1.92 -5.35
CA ARG A 12 -5.68 0.75 -4.55
C ARG A 12 -4.49 -0.13 -4.24
N LYS A 13 -3.66 -0.38 -5.24
CA LYS A 13 -2.45 -1.18 -5.05
C LYS A 13 -1.52 -0.52 -4.03
N ARG A 14 -1.30 0.78 -4.16
CA ARG A 14 -0.41 1.51 -3.26
C ARG A 14 -0.95 1.54 -1.83
N ILE A 15 -2.25 1.77 -1.68
CA ILE A 15 -2.89 1.82 -0.36
C ILE A 15 -2.81 0.46 0.31
N ARG A 16 -3.17 -0.60 -0.40
CA ARG A 16 -3.15 -1.95 0.14
C ARG A 16 -1.72 -2.37 0.51
N LEU A 17 -0.77 -2.09 -0.35
CA LEU A 17 0.63 -2.41 -0.09
C LEU A 17 1.17 -1.62 1.10
N ALA A 18 0.85 -0.32 1.18
CA ALA A 18 1.29 0.52 2.29
C ALA A 18 0.71 0.04 3.61
N ALA A 19 -0.57 -0.33 3.62
CA ALA A 19 -1.21 -0.86 4.82
C ALA A 19 -0.56 -2.17 5.26
N ALA A 20 -0.27 -3.06 4.31
CA ALA A 20 0.39 -4.33 4.60
C ALA A 20 1.80 -4.11 5.15
N ALA A 21 2.56 -3.19 4.56
CA ALA A 21 3.90 -2.87 5.02
C ALA A 21 3.86 -2.26 6.43
N TYR A 22 2.89 -1.38 6.69
CA TYR A 22 2.70 -0.79 8.01
C TYR A 22 2.42 -1.85 9.07
N ALA A 23 1.49 -2.76 8.77
CA ALA A 23 1.13 -3.82 9.71
C ALA A 23 2.35 -4.69 10.04
N TYR A 24 3.13 -5.03 9.03
CA TYR A 24 4.31 -5.85 9.21
C TYR A 24 5.39 -5.13 10.04
N GLU A 25 5.70 -3.87 9.69
CA GLU A 25 6.79 -3.13 10.33
C GLU A 25 6.44 -2.62 11.73
N PHE A 26 5.22 -2.16 11.95
CA PHE A 26 4.84 -1.50 13.20
C PHE A 26 3.96 -2.34 14.11
N LEU A 27 3.17 -3.26 13.55
CA LEU A 27 2.24 -4.08 14.32
C LEU A 27 2.68 -5.54 14.40
N ASN A 28 3.76 -5.87 13.71
CA ASN A 28 4.31 -7.23 13.66
C ASN A 28 3.25 -8.24 13.20
N GLU A 29 2.49 -7.88 12.19
CA GLU A 29 1.34 -8.64 11.75
C GLU A 29 1.29 -8.70 10.22
N SER A 30 0.94 -9.88 9.67
CA SER A 30 0.74 -10.06 8.23
C SER A 30 -0.74 -10.02 7.92
N ILE A 31 -1.21 -8.98 7.22
CA ILE A 31 -2.62 -8.85 6.85
C ILE A 31 -2.90 -9.34 5.42
N ILE A 32 -1.87 -9.59 4.65
CA ILE A 32 -1.95 -10.24 3.33
C ILE A 32 -0.84 -11.29 3.26
N SER A 33 -0.95 -12.21 2.30
CA SER A 33 0.08 -13.22 2.13
C SER A 33 1.37 -12.62 1.56
N ASP A 34 2.49 -13.29 1.78
CA ASP A 34 3.77 -12.86 1.21
C ASP A 34 3.71 -12.84 -0.32
N ALA A 35 3.02 -13.82 -0.90
CA ALA A 35 2.85 -13.89 -2.36
C ALA A 35 2.08 -12.67 -2.87
N GLU A 36 1.02 -12.27 -2.19
CA GLU A 36 0.25 -11.10 -2.57
C GLU A 36 1.08 -9.82 -2.40
N TYR A 37 1.84 -9.73 -1.33
CA TYR A 37 2.72 -8.59 -1.09
C TYR A 37 3.73 -8.43 -2.23
N ASP A 38 4.38 -9.53 -2.60
CA ASP A 38 5.36 -9.51 -3.68
C ASP A 38 4.72 -9.11 -5.01
N GLU A 39 3.54 -9.66 -5.29
CA GLU A 39 2.82 -9.34 -6.51
C GLU A 39 2.47 -7.85 -6.58
N LEU A 40 1.94 -7.29 -5.49
CA LEU A 40 1.62 -5.87 -5.42
C LEU A 40 2.87 -5.00 -5.59
N SER A 41 3.96 -5.37 -4.93
CA SER A 41 5.23 -4.64 -5.03
C SER A 41 5.72 -4.57 -6.46
N ASN A 42 5.62 -5.68 -7.18
CA ASN A 42 6.09 -5.74 -8.56
C ASN A 42 5.18 -5.00 -9.54
N LYS A 43 3.92 -4.78 -9.17
CA LYS A 43 2.94 -4.10 -10.02
C LYS A 43 2.84 -2.60 -9.79
N ILE A 44 3.51 -2.07 -8.78
CA ILE A 44 3.50 -0.63 -8.53
C ILE A 44 4.17 0.07 -9.71
N ASN A 45 3.49 1.07 -10.26
CA ASN A 45 4.01 1.85 -11.38
C ASN A 45 4.20 3.31 -10.94
N LEU A 46 5.45 3.66 -10.66
CA LEU A 46 5.79 4.99 -10.16
C LEU A 46 5.62 6.09 -11.22
N ASN A 47 5.45 5.72 -12.48
CA ASN A 47 5.20 6.69 -13.55
C ASN A 47 3.74 7.18 -13.54
N ILE A 48 2.85 6.48 -12.87
CA ILE A 48 1.45 6.90 -12.79
C ILE A 48 1.30 7.95 -11.68
N LYS A 49 0.75 9.11 -12.05
CA LYS A 49 0.44 10.17 -11.09
C LYS A 49 -0.99 9.95 -10.58
N THR A 50 -1.13 9.79 -9.26
CA THR A 50 -2.43 9.46 -8.67
C THR A 50 -3.25 10.69 -8.28
N GLY A 51 -2.68 11.88 -8.44
CA GLY A 51 -3.34 13.14 -8.04
C GLY A 51 -3.02 13.58 -6.61
N ASN A 52 -2.41 12.70 -5.82
CA ASN A 52 -1.94 13.05 -4.47
C ASN A 52 -0.43 13.28 -4.54
N LYS A 53 -0.04 14.53 -4.69
CA LYS A 53 1.38 14.90 -4.87
C LYS A 53 2.27 14.43 -3.73
N LYS A 54 1.76 14.50 -2.52
CA LYS A 54 2.50 14.12 -1.32
C LYS A 54 2.83 12.62 -1.33
N LEU A 55 1.84 11.79 -1.60
CA LEU A 55 2.01 10.34 -1.66
C LEU A 55 2.76 9.90 -2.90
N ASP A 56 2.52 10.56 -4.04
CA ASP A 56 3.26 10.27 -5.27
C ASP A 56 4.75 10.53 -5.07
N SER A 57 5.08 11.64 -4.43
CA SER A 57 6.47 11.99 -4.12
C SER A 57 7.10 10.99 -3.14
N PHE A 58 6.33 10.59 -2.12
CA PHE A 58 6.79 9.60 -1.14
C PHE A 58 7.13 8.27 -1.83
N PHE A 59 6.21 7.74 -2.64
CA PHE A 59 6.46 6.48 -3.33
C PHE A 59 7.65 6.59 -4.28
N SER A 60 7.74 7.70 -5.01
CA SER A 60 8.82 7.90 -5.96
C SER A 60 10.21 7.92 -5.30
N LYS A 61 10.30 8.49 -4.09
CA LYS A 61 11.58 8.64 -3.39
C LYS A 61 11.92 7.48 -2.49
N GLU A 62 10.92 6.89 -1.82
CA GLU A 62 11.16 5.95 -0.73
C GLU A 62 10.82 4.50 -1.04
N PHE A 63 9.87 4.26 -1.92
CA PHE A 63 9.39 2.89 -2.17
C PHE A 63 10.49 1.99 -2.70
N SER A 64 10.54 0.76 -2.14
CA SER A 64 11.43 -0.29 -2.62
C SER A 64 10.65 -1.60 -2.68
N SER A 65 10.79 -2.35 -3.76
CA SER A 65 10.18 -3.67 -3.87
C SER A 65 10.96 -4.74 -3.10
N HIS A 66 12.13 -4.42 -2.57
CA HIS A 66 12.99 -5.38 -1.89
C HIS A 66 12.80 -5.43 -0.38
N THR A 67 12.16 -4.44 0.21
CA THR A 67 11.98 -4.35 1.66
C THR A 67 10.71 -3.56 1.97
N GLY A 68 10.15 -3.77 3.16
CA GLY A 68 9.01 -2.98 3.65
C GLY A 68 9.40 -1.77 4.47
N GLN A 69 10.70 -1.54 4.67
CA GLN A 69 11.16 -0.46 5.56
C GLN A 69 10.83 0.94 5.06
N TRP A 70 10.56 1.08 3.76
CA TRP A 70 10.16 2.36 3.18
C TRP A 70 8.93 2.95 3.86
N ILE A 71 8.08 2.11 4.45
CA ILE A 71 6.84 2.58 5.09
C ILE A 71 7.10 3.45 6.32
N ARG A 72 8.29 3.35 6.91
CA ARG A 72 8.64 4.14 8.09
C ARG A 72 8.59 5.64 7.83
N LYS A 73 8.78 6.04 6.58
CA LYS A 73 8.76 7.44 6.17
C LYS A 73 7.42 7.90 5.61
N HIS A 74 6.39 7.05 5.68
CA HIS A 74 5.06 7.41 5.16
C HIS A 74 4.53 8.65 5.87
N PRO A 75 4.03 9.64 5.10
CA PRO A 75 3.60 10.91 5.68
C PRO A 75 2.26 10.86 6.40
N GLU A 76 1.47 9.80 6.19
CA GLU A 76 0.10 9.71 6.74
C GLU A 76 -0.13 8.36 7.39
N LYS A 77 0.72 7.99 8.35
CA LYS A 77 0.66 6.69 9.01
C LYS A 77 -0.67 6.43 9.72
N GLU A 78 -1.27 7.47 10.28
CA GLU A 78 -2.55 7.33 11.00
C GLU A 78 -3.68 6.88 10.07
N LYS A 79 -3.61 7.22 8.79
CA LYS A 79 -4.58 6.73 7.81
C LYS A 79 -4.38 5.25 7.52
N LEU A 80 -3.15 4.80 7.58
CA LEU A 80 -2.84 3.39 7.34
C LEU A 80 -3.40 2.50 8.43
N VAL A 81 -3.44 2.97 9.68
CA VAL A 81 -4.06 2.22 10.78
C VAL A 81 -5.52 1.90 10.46
N ARG A 82 -6.25 2.88 9.92
CA ARG A 82 -7.65 2.67 9.53
C ARG A 82 -7.77 1.63 8.42
N ILE A 83 -6.89 1.70 7.43
CA ILE A 83 -6.90 0.74 6.32
C ILE A 83 -6.58 -0.66 6.82
N VAL A 84 -5.60 -0.79 7.71
CA VAL A 84 -5.26 -2.07 8.33
C VAL A 84 -6.49 -2.67 9.02
N ASN A 85 -7.21 -1.87 9.78
CA ASN A 85 -8.41 -2.34 10.49
C ASN A 85 -9.52 -2.77 9.53
N ILE A 86 -9.69 -2.06 8.41
CA ILE A 86 -10.66 -2.43 7.38
C ILE A 86 -10.29 -3.78 6.78
N ILE A 87 -9.03 -4.00 6.46
CA ILE A 87 -8.56 -5.25 5.88
C ILE A 87 -8.73 -6.40 6.88
N ARG A 88 -8.41 -6.18 8.16
CA ARG A 88 -8.59 -7.17 9.21
C ARG A 88 -10.05 -7.61 9.32
N LYS A 89 -10.98 -6.66 9.31
CA LYS A 89 -12.42 -6.95 9.38
C LYS A 89 -12.87 -7.77 8.17
N SER A 90 -12.37 -7.41 7.01
CA SER A 90 -12.68 -8.12 5.78
C SER A 90 -12.19 -9.57 5.85
N ASN A 91 -10.99 -9.77 6.38
CA ASN A 91 -10.43 -11.12 6.55
C ASN A 91 -11.24 -11.93 7.57
N ASP A 92 -11.68 -11.32 8.66
CA ASP A 92 -12.49 -11.99 9.66
C ASP A 92 -13.84 -12.41 9.09
N VAL A 93 -14.47 -11.55 8.30
CA VAL A 93 -15.76 -11.85 7.65
C VAL A 93 -15.59 -13.00 6.65
N ALA A 94 -14.44 -13.08 5.98
CA ALA A 94 -14.16 -14.12 4.98
C ALA A 94 -13.95 -15.50 5.60
N LYS A 95 -13.78 -15.56 6.88
CA LYS A 95 -13.67 -16.84 7.59
C LYS A 95 -15.07 -17.40 7.85
#